data_4a668643a7255d219f6c0db736dad8f1
#
_entry.id   4a668643a7255d219f6c0db736dad8f1
#
_cell.length_a   1.000
_cell.length_b   1.000
_cell.length_c   1.000
_cell.angle_alpha   90.00
_cell.angle_beta   90.00
_cell.angle_gamma   90.00
#
_symmetry.space_group_name_H-M   'P 1'
#
loop_
_entity.id
_entity.type
_entity.pdbx_description
1 polymer ?
#
loop_
_entity_poly.entity_id
_entity_poly.type
_entity_poly.pdbx_seq_one_letter_code
_entity_poly.pdbx_strand_id
1 'polypeptide(L)'
;INKNKETIRNYFTPSAELEDKLAANGKSDYVKILKNIYSRAQISFAYQEKPLGSADAVYKAKDFTGNDPFCLAWGDDLIVGEKPVMAQLAEGYYRFGVPVLGVQYFGGDDIVKYGVAKISSSDGRAHKCESIVEKPSLDSIPSRFASLGRYVLDARVYSAIEKTPVGKGGEYQLT
;
A
#
# COMPACT_ATOMS: atom_id res chain seq x y z
N ILE A 1 4.73 -10.90 3.83
CA ILE A 1 5.35 -10.98 5.17
C ILE A 1 6.69 -11.70 5.11
N ASN A 2 7.47 -11.65 6.17
CA ASN A 2 8.68 -12.46 6.34
C ASN A 2 8.62 -13.25 7.65
N LYS A 3 9.60 -14.14 7.88
CA LYS A 3 9.66 -15.01 9.08
C LYS A 3 9.61 -14.25 10.42
N ASN A 4 10.06 -12.99 10.43
CA ASN A 4 10.06 -12.16 11.65
C ASN A 4 8.72 -11.44 11.87
N LYS A 5 7.75 -11.60 10.98
CA LYS A 5 6.43 -10.93 11.02
C LYS A 5 5.27 -11.94 11.10
N GLU A 6 5.50 -13.13 11.65
CA GLU A 6 4.46 -14.14 11.88
C GLU A 6 3.32 -13.64 12.80
N THR A 7 3.60 -12.66 13.67
CA THR A 7 2.56 -12.01 14.49
C THR A 7 1.46 -11.38 13.65
N ILE A 8 1.79 -10.84 12.46
CA ILE A 8 0.80 -10.29 11.52
C ILE A 8 -0.10 -11.41 11.02
N ARG A 9 0.49 -12.53 10.60
CA ARG A 9 -0.27 -13.71 10.16
C ARG A 9 -1.20 -14.20 11.27
N ASN A 10 -0.67 -14.38 12.48
CA ASN A 10 -1.43 -14.87 13.62
C ASN A 10 -2.59 -13.94 13.98
N TYR A 11 -2.42 -12.63 13.81
CA TYR A 11 -3.48 -11.65 14.06
C TYR A 11 -4.67 -11.81 13.11
N PHE A 12 -4.43 -12.17 11.86
CA PHE A 12 -5.47 -12.34 10.85
C PHE A 12 -5.91 -13.80 10.63
N THR A 13 -5.38 -14.73 11.41
CA THR A 13 -5.77 -16.14 11.34
C THR A 13 -6.70 -16.47 12.51
N PRO A 14 -7.85 -17.10 12.29
CA PRO A 14 -8.75 -17.56 13.35
C PRO A 14 -7.99 -18.42 14.37
N SER A 15 -8.19 -18.16 15.65
CA SER A 15 -7.60 -18.92 16.76
C SER A 15 -8.68 -19.34 17.74
N ALA A 16 -9.08 -20.61 17.67
CA ALA A 16 -10.06 -21.18 18.60
C ALA A 16 -9.59 -21.07 20.06
N GLU A 17 -8.30 -21.30 20.32
CA GLU A 17 -7.73 -21.16 21.66
C GLU A 17 -7.89 -19.76 22.25
N LEU A 18 -7.64 -18.71 21.43
CA LEU A 18 -7.83 -17.31 21.86
C LEU A 18 -9.31 -17.00 22.08
N GLU A 19 -10.17 -17.45 21.19
CA GLU A 19 -11.62 -17.25 21.29
C GLU A 19 -12.20 -17.89 22.54
N ASP A 20 -11.81 -19.14 22.84
CA ASP A 20 -12.22 -19.86 24.03
C ASP A 20 -11.73 -19.18 25.31
N LYS A 21 -10.47 -18.74 25.36
CA LYS A 21 -9.93 -17.99 26.49
C LYS A 21 -10.67 -16.67 26.72
N LEU A 22 -10.99 -15.95 25.66
CA LEU A 22 -11.76 -14.70 25.76
C LEU A 22 -13.18 -14.97 26.28
N ALA A 23 -13.86 -15.99 25.74
CA ALA A 23 -15.20 -16.36 26.17
C ALA A 23 -15.24 -16.79 27.64
N ALA A 24 -14.30 -17.63 28.09
CA ALA A 24 -14.16 -18.08 29.49
C ALA A 24 -13.92 -16.94 30.46
N ASN A 25 -13.27 -15.84 30.02
CA ASN A 25 -13.04 -14.63 30.80
C ASN A 25 -14.15 -13.57 30.69
N GLY A 26 -15.34 -13.93 30.16
CA GLY A 26 -16.47 -13.02 30.01
C GLY A 26 -16.30 -11.96 28.91
N LYS A 27 -15.32 -12.13 28.02
CA LYS A 27 -14.98 -11.18 26.95
C LYS A 27 -15.60 -11.60 25.61
N SER A 28 -16.85 -12.08 25.59
CA SER A 28 -17.52 -12.56 24.37
C SER A 28 -17.67 -11.48 23.28
N ASP A 29 -17.70 -10.20 23.63
CA ASP A 29 -17.78 -9.12 22.65
C ASP A 29 -16.49 -9.00 21.84
N TYR A 30 -15.33 -9.27 22.42
CA TYR A 30 -14.07 -9.34 21.68
C TYR A 30 -14.06 -10.51 20.69
N VAL A 31 -14.65 -11.65 21.06
CA VAL A 31 -14.80 -12.80 20.12
C VAL A 31 -15.65 -12.40 18.92
N LYS A 32 -16.75 -11.65 19.12
CA LYS A 32 -17.57 -11.15 18.01
C LYS A 32 -16.77 -10.22 17.09
N ILE A 33 -15.95 -9.32 17.66
CA ILE A 33 -15.08 -8.41 16.90
C ILE A 33 -14.09 -9.22 16.04
N LEU A 34 -13.40 -10.20 16.61
CA LEU A 34 -12.46 -11.06 15.88
C LEU A 34 -13.15 -11.80 14.74
N LYS A 35 -14.28 -12.45 15.00
CA LYS A 35 -15.07 -13.16 13.97
C LYS A 35 -15.52 -12.22 12.85
N ASN A 36 -15.93 -10.99 13.18
CA ASN A 36 -16.30 -9.99 12.19
C ASN A 36 -15.10 -9.59 11.32
N ILE A 37 -13.88 -9.46 11.88
CA ILE A 37 -12.66 -9.20 11.10
C ILE A 37 -12.40 -10.35 10.12
N TYR A 38 -12.40 -11.60 10.60
CA TYR A 38 -12.14 -12.78 9.77
C TYR A 38 -13.17 -12.99 8.66
N SER A 39 -14.43 -12.60 8.89
CA SER A 39 -15.51 -12.76 7.90
C SER A 39 -15.51 -11.68 6.80
N ARG A 40 -14.77 -10.58 6.97
CA ARG A 40 -14.80 -9.44 6.03
C ARG A 40 -13.96 -9.64 4.78
N ALA A 41 -12.93 -10.47 4.85
CA ALA A 41 -12.01 -10.68 3.75
C ALA A 41 -11.37 -12.07 3.83
N GLN A 42 -11.11 -12.66 2.68
CA GLN A 42 -10.24 -13.81 2.55
C GLN A 42 -8.80 -13.30 2.49
N ILE A 43 -7.98 -13.69 3.48
CA ILE A 43 -6.61 -13.21 3.63
C ILE A 43 -5.65 -14.30 3.21
N SER A 44 -4.74 -13.96 2.31
CA SER A 44 -3.62 -14.78 1.87
C SER A 44 -2.30 -14.09 2.19
N PHE A 45 -1.23 -14.87 2.34
CA PHE A 45 0.08 -14.34 2.70
C PHE A 45 1.10 -14.71 1.65
N ALA A 46 1.77 -13.70 1.09
CA ALA A 46 2.95 -13.87 0.27
C ALA A 46 4.21 -13.65 1.12
N TYR A 47 5.22 -14.48 0.90
CA TYR A 47 6.45 -14.45 1.71
C TYR A 47 7.60 -13.82 0.95
N GLN A 48 8.20 -12.82 1.58
CA GLN A 48 9.46 -12.21 1.17
C GLN A 48 10.57 -12.77 2.08
N GLU A 49 11.39 -13.66 1.54
CA GLU A 49 12.45 -14.33 2.34
C GLU A 49 13.53 -13.35 2.81
N LYS A 50 13.89 -12.41 1.94
CA LYS A 50 14.85 -11.32 2.22
C LYS A 50 14.15 -10.00 2.02
N PRO A 51 14.38 -8.99 2.89
CA PRO A 51 13.78 -7.66 2.74
C PRO A 51 14.49 -6.88 1.62
N LEU A 52 14.15 -7.18 0.37
CA LEU A 52 14.76 -6.57 -0.82
C LEU A 52 14.06 -5.28 -1.26
N GLY A 53 13.18 -4.72 -0.45
CA GLY A 53 12.48 -3.46 -0.73
C GLY A 53 11.01 -3.62 -1.08
N SER A 54 10.35 -2.49 -1.27
CA SER A 54 8.89 -2.40 -1.47
C SER A 54 8.44 -2.98 -2.81
N ALA A 55 9.20 -2.78 -3.88
CA ALA A 55 8.89 -3.36 -5.19
C ALA A 55 8.97 -4.88 -5.19
N ASP A 56 9.98 -5.47 -4.52
CA ASP A 56 10.07 -6.93 -4.39
C ASP A 56 8.88 -7.49 -3.59
N ALA A 57 8.43 -6.80 -2.53
CA ALA A 57 7.25 -7.20 -1.78
C ALA A 57 5.99 -7.22 -2.66
N VAL A 58 5.80 -6.22 -3.52
CA VAL A 58 4.70 -6.18 -4.50
C VAL A 58 4.85 -7.30 -5.53
N TYR A 59 6.06 -7.56 -6.00
CA TYR A 59 6.33 -8.62 -6.96
C TYR A 59 5.96 -10.03 -6.44
N LYS A 60 6.12 -10.28 -5.13
CA LYS A 60 5.70 -11.55 -4.48
C LYS A 60 4.18 -11.79 -4.53
N ALA A 61 3.38 -10.76 -4.79
CA ALA A 61 1.94 -10.89 -4.97
C ALA A 61 1.52 -11.17 -6.42
N LYS A 62 2.45 -11.25 -7.39
CA LYS A 62 2.18 -11.40 -8.82
C LYS A 62 1.27 -12.58 -9.15
N ASP A 63 1.55 -13.75 -8.59
CA ASP A 63 0.75 -14.95 -8.86
C ASP A 63 -0.66 -14.87 -8.26
N PHE A 64 -0.83 -14.08 -7.20
CA PHE A 64 -2.13 -13.85 -6.57
C PHE A 64 -2.98 -12.85 -7.34
N THR A 65 -2.41 -11.75 -7.81
CA THR A 65 -3.15 -10.70 -8.54
C THR A 65 -3.35 -11.03 -10.01
N GLY A 66 -2.47 -11.82 -10.60
CA GLY A 66 -2.54 -12.17 -12.01
C GLY A 66 -2.46 -10.93 -12.90
N ASN A 67 -3.42 -10.82 -13.82
CA ASN A 67 -3.55 -9.70 -14.75
C ASN A 67 -4.60 -8.66 -14.30
N ASP A 68 -5.28 -8.89 -13.19
CA ASP A 68 -6.33 -8.00 -12.72
C ASP A 68 -5.76 -6.72 -12.09
N PRO A 69 -6.46 -5.60 -12.19
CA PRO A 69 -6.15 -4.42 -11.38
C PRO A 69 -6.29 -4.71 -9.89
N PHE A 70 -5.39 -4.18 -9.08
CA PHE A 70 -5.41 -4.39 -7.65
C PHE A 70 -5.10 -3.12 -6.87
N CYS A 71 -5.63 -3.04 -5.65
CA CYS A 71 -5.33 -1.98 -4.71
C CYS A 71 -4.11 -2.36 -3.88
N LEU A 72 -3.14 -1.46 -3.78
CA LEU A 72 -1.98 -1.58 -2.91
C LEU A 72 -2.05 -0.55 -1.79
N ALA A 73 -1.85 -0.98 -0.55
CA ALA A 73 -1.83 -0.13 0.63
C ALA A 73 -0.63 -0.47 1.52
N TRP A 74 0.17 0.52 1.88
CA TRP A 74 1.11 0.37 2.99
C TRP A 74 0.34 0.34 4.31
N GLY A 75 0.68 -0.58 5.20
CA GLY A 75 -0.10 -0.88 6.39
C GLY A 75 0.10 0.09 7.56
N ASP A 76 1.08 0.95 7.48
CA ASP A 76 1.46 1.92 8.51
C ASP A 76 0.77 3.29 8.35
N ASP A 77 0.14 3.56 7.20
CA ASP A 77 -0.63 4.78 6.98
C ASP A 77 -2.13 4.55 7.19
N LEU A 78 -2.77 5.34 8.02
CA LEU A 78 -4.22 5.35 8.21
C LEU A 78 -4.82 6.64 7.64
N ILE A 79 -5.67 6.50 6.62
CA ILE A 79 -6.31 7.64 5.96
C ILE A 79 -7.79 7.65 6.33
N VAL A 80 -8.22 8.77 6.92
CA VAL A 80 -9.62 9.00 7.34
C VAL A 80 -10.24 10.09 6.47
N GLY A 81 -11.45 9.85 5.97
CA GLY A 81 -12.20 10.80 5.15
C GLY A 81 -13.61 10.30 4.87
N GLU A 82 -14.47 11.15 4.37
CA GLU A 82 -15.86 10.80 4.03
C GLU A 82 -15.93 9.71 2.95
N LYS A 83 -15.10 9.82 1.92
CA LYS A 83 -15.00 8.82 0.86
C LYS A 83 -13.70 8.04 1.02
N PRO A 84 -13.76 6.71 1.10
CA PRO A 84 -12.56 5.89 1.20
C PRO A 84 -11.57 6.19 0.08
N VAL A 85 -10.28 6.38 0.42
CA VAL A 85 -9.26 6.75 -0.57
C VAL A 85 -9.11 5.72 -1.67
N MET A 86 -9.21 4.43 -1.35
CA MET A 86 -9.14 3.37 -2.38
C MET A 86 -10.29 3.43 -3.38
N ALA A 87 -11.49 3.81 -2.95
CA ALA A 87 -12.61 4.02 -3.87
C ALA A 87 -12.34 5.20 -4.83
N GLN A 88 -11.75 6.29 -4.32
CA GLN A 88 -11.37 7.43 -5.16
C GLN A 88 -10.30 7.05 -6.19
N LEU A 89 -9.29 6.26 -5.79
CA LEU A 89 -8.24 5.81 -6.70
C LEU A 89 -8.78 4.82 -7.74
N ALA A 90 -9.68 3.91 -7.35
CA ALA A 90 -10.32 2.99 -8.27
C ALA A 90 -11.14 3.74 -9.35
N GLU A 91 -11.89 4.77 -8.97
CA GLU A 91 -12.58 5.63 -9.93
C GLU A 91 -11.60 6.31 -10.90
N GLY A 92 -10.45 6.80 -10.38
CA GLY A 92 -9.39 7.34 -11.21
C GLY A 92 -8.84 6.31 -12.19
N TYR A 93 -8.58 5.10 -11.72
CA TYR A 93 -8.12 4.00 -12.58
C TYR A 93 -9.13 3.68 -13.70
N TYR A 94 -10.41 3.53 -13.37
CA TYR A 94 -11.44 3.26 -14.38
C TYR A 94 -11.65 4.43 -15.36
N ARG A 95 -11.47 5.66 -14.89
CA ARG A 95 -11.59 6.85 -15.74
C ARG A 95 -10.44 6.98 -16.74
N PHE A 96 -9.21 6.72 -16.32
CA PHE A 96 -8.02 6.98 -17.11
C PHE A 96 -7.38 5.73 -17.73
N GLY A 97 -7.71 4.53 -17.26
CA GLY A 97 -7.14 3.28 -17.75
C GLY A 97 -5.65 3.09 -17.49
N VAL A 98 -5.12 3.78 -16.48
CA VAL A 98 -3.69 3.75 -16.08
C VAL A 98 -3.54 3.58 -14.58
N PRO A 99 -2.40 3.03 -14.09
CA PRO A 99 -2.10 3.00 -12.66
C PRO A 99 -2.24 4.37 -12.01
N VAL A 100 -2.80 4.37 -10.80
CA VAL A 100 -3.11 5.58 -10.04
C VAL A 100 -2.44 5.54 -8.68
N LEU A 101 -1.85 6.66 -8.29
CA LEU A 101 -1.20 6.89 -7.01
C LEU A 101 -2.01 7.91 -6.20
N GLY A 102 -2.25 7.63 -4.93
CA GLY A 102 -2.78 8.60 -3.98
C GLY A 102 -1.71 9.61 -3.55
N VAL A 103 -2.02 10.88 -3.73
CA VAL A 103 -1.16 11.98 -3.28
C VAL A 103 -1.93 12.97 -2.42
N GLN A 104 -1.21 13.64 -1.54
CA GLN A 104 -1.73 14.71 -0.70
C GLN A 104 -0.85 15.95 -0.84
N TYR A 105 -1.49 17.13 -0.87
CA TYR A 105 -0.77 18.39 -0.78
C TYR A 105 -0.13 18.54 0.62
N PHE A 106 1.15 18.85 0.65
CA PHE A 106 1.95 18.97 1.86
C PHE A 106 2.61 20.34 1.94
N GLY A 107 2.15 21.20 2.86
CA GLY A 107 2.65 22.58 3.00
C GLY A 107 3.97 22.72 3.75
N GLY A 108 4.35 21.70 4.55
CA GLY A 108 5.54 21.75 5.42
C GLY A 108 6.80 21.16 4.79
N ASP A 109 7.94 21.38 5.45
CA ASP A 109 9.25 20.90 5.00
C ASP A 109 9.44 19.39 5.22
N ASP A 110 8.60 18.78 6.07
CA ASP A 110 8.57 17.33 6.28
C ASP A 110 8.21 16.50 5.04
N ILE A 111 7.79 17.17 3.95
CA ILE A 111 7.56 16.54 2.64
C ILE A 111 8.76 15.72 2.16
N VAL A 112 9.97 16.11 2.54
CA VAL A 112 11.22 15.41 2.19
C VAL A 112 11.32 13.99 2.78
N LYS A 113 10.42 13.62 3.69
CA LYS A 113 10.34 12.26 4.25
C LYS A 113 9.58 11.28 3.37
N TYR A 114 8.92 11.77 2.32
CA TYR A 114 8.02 11.02 1.45
C TYR A 114 8.52 10.96 0.01
N GLY A 115 7.93 10.07 -0.77
CA GLY A 115 8.01 10.15 -2.22
C GLY A 115 7.19 11.33 -2.73
N VAL A 116 7.76 12.20 -3.54
CA VAL A 116 7.12 13.42 -4.05
C VAL A 116 6.88 13.29 -5.54
N ALA A 117 5.61 13.46 -5.95
CA ALA A 117 5.20 13.33 -7.35
C ALA A 117 5.60 14.56 -8.17
N LYS A 118 6.21 14.36 -9.36
CA LYS A 118 6.38 15.39 -10.35
C LYS A 118 5.12 15.47 -11.23
N ILE A 119 4.42 16.59 -11.17
CA ILE A 119 3.15 16.82 -11.84
C ILE A 119 3.37 17.65 -13.11
N SER A 120 2.82 17.21 -14.26
CA SER A 120 2.90 17.94 -15.53
C SER A 120 1.60 18.67 -15.88
N SER A 121 0.45 18.13 -15.47
CA SER A 121 -0.85 18.77 -15.69
C SER A 121 -1.87 18.30 -14.65
N SER A 122 -2.96 19.07 -14.51
CA SER A 122 -4.03 18.79 -13.55
C SER A 122 -5.40 18.96 -14.19
N ASP A 123 -6.33 18.07 -13.81
CA ASP A 123 -7.74 18.10 -14.13
C ASP A 123 -8.53 17.89 -12.84
N GLY A 124 -8.90 18.97 -12.17
CA GLY A 124 -9.51 18.95 -10.85
C GLY A 124 -8.56 18.30 -9.82
N ARG A 125 -9.01 17.17 -9.24
CA ARG A 125 -8.22 16.38 -8.27
C ARG A 125 -7.33 15.33 -8.91
N ALA A 126 -7.36 15.16 -10.22
CA ALA A 126 -6.50 14.25 -10.94
C ALA A 126 -5.29 15.02 -11.49
N HIS A 127 -4.12 14.42 -11.32
CA HIS A 127 -2.85 15.01 -11.74
C HIS A 127 -2.10 14.01 -12.60
N LYS A 128 -1.56 14.46 -13.74
CA LYS A 128 -0.66 13.63 -14.53
C LYS A 128 0.72 13.62 -13.87
N CYS A 129 1.10 12.47 -13.33
CA CYS A 129 2.40 12.24 -12.72
C CYS A 129 3.41 11.80 -13.80
N GLU A 130 4.55 12.46 -13.87
CA GLU A 130 5.65 12.09 -14.76
C GLU A 130 6.63 11.14 -14.09
N SER A 131 6.89 11.38 -12.80
CA SER A 131 7.81 10.59 -11.98
C SER A 131 7.54 10.83 -10.50
N ILE A 132 8.14 10.00 -9.66
CA ILE A 132 8.18 10.17 -8.21
C ILE A 132 9.64 10.27 -7.80
N VAL A 133 9.97 11.23 -6.94
CA VAL A 133 11.30 11.37 -6.37
C VAL A 133 11.23 10.96 -4.91
N GLU A 134 11.90 9.89 -4.56
CA GLU A 134 11.93 9.38 -3.18
C GLU A 134 12.82 10.24 -2.30
N LYS A 135 12.23 10.77 -1.23
CA LYS A 135 12.92 11.58 -0.21
C LYS A 135 13.84 12.65 -0.80
N PRO A 136 13.32 13.58 -1.61
CA PRO A 136 14.12 14.64 -2.21
C PRO A 136 14.67 15.59 -1.15
N SER A 137 15.73 16.35 -1.47
CA SER A 137 16.10 17.51 -0.66
C SER A 137 15.10 18.66 -0.88
N LEU A 138 14.99 19.59 0.09
CA LEU A 138 14.06 20.73 -0.02
C LEU A 138 14.27 21.55 -1.31
N ASP A 139 15.50 21.73 -1.71
CA ASP A 139 15.86 22.50 -2.92
C ASP A 139 15.51 21.79 -4.23
N SER A 140 15.18 20.48 -4.16
CA SER A 140 14.92 19.64 -5.33
C SER A 140 13.52 19.03 -5.37
N ILE A 141 12.61 19.43 -4.45
CA ILE A 141 11.24 18.93 -4.46
C ILE A 141 10.53 19.31 -5.77
N PRO A 142 9.99 18.33 -6.52
CA PRO A 142 9.38 18.59 -7.82
C PRO A 142 7.98 19.20 -7.72
N SER A 143 7.31 19.06 -6.58
CA SER A 143 5.99 19.60 -6.30
C SER A 143 5.70 19.58 -4.79
N ARG A 144 4.46 19.91 -4.39
CA ARG A 144 3.98 19.75 -3.01
C ARG A 144 3.03 18.57 -2.84
N PHE A 145 3.03 17.61 -3.75
CA PHE A 145 2.20 16.41 -3.68
C PHE A 145 3.02 15.20 -3.22
N ALA A 146 2.83 14.81 -1.95
CA ALA A 146 3.47 13.64 -1.35
C ALA A 146 2.64 12.38 -1.56
N SER A 147 3.30 11.25 -1.78
CA SER A 147 2.68 9.92 -1.87
C SER A 147 2.06 9.51 -0.53
N LEU A 148 0.84 8.96 -0.60
CA LEU A 148 0.10 8.45 0.56
C LEU A 148 0.26 6.94 0.76
N GLY A 149 1.16 6.27 0.03
CA GLY A 149 1.28 4.83 0.13
C GLY A 149 0.01 4.06 -0.28
N ARG A 150 -0.80 4.63 -1.18
CA ARG A 150 -2.04 4.05 -1.70
C ARG A 150 -2.03 4.10 -3.22
N TYR A 151 -2.28 2.95 -3.84
CA TYR A 151 -2.19 2.80 -5.29
C TYR A 151 -3.32 1.92 -5.81
N VAL A 152 -3.71 2.14 -7.06
CA VAL A 152 -4.36 1.13 -7.89
C VAL A 152 -3.40 0.81 -9.02
N LEU A 153 -2.95 -0.42 -9.07
CA LEU A 153 -1.95 -0.93 -10.00
C LEU A 153 -2.57 -2.04 -10.86
N ASP A 154 -1.87 -2.44 -11.90
CA ASP A 154 -2.20 -3.60 -12.73
C ASP A 154 -0.92 -4.34 -13.16
N ALA A 155 -1.04 -5.35 -14.00
CA ALA A 155 0.08 -6.20 -14.41
C ALA A 155 1.27 -5.44 -15.02
N ARG A 156 1.07 -4.19 -15.50
CA ARG A 156 2.16 -3.34 -16.02
C ARG A 156 3.23 -3.06 -14.98
N VAL A 157 2.86 -3.03 -13.68
CA VAL A 157 3.82 -2.80 -12.60
C VAL A 157 4.89 -3.90 -12.52
N TYR A 158 4.53 -5.14 -12.80
CA TYR A 158 5.49 -6.26 -12.70
C TYR A 158 6.59 -6.15 -13.76
N SER A 159 6.22 -5.78 -15.00
CA SER A 159 7.21 -5.52 -16.04
C SER A 159 8.08 -4.29 -15.75
N ALA A 160 7.57 -3.31 -15.03
CA ALA A 160 8.35 -2.18 -14.55
C ALA A 160 9.33 -2.60 -13.45
N ILE A 161 8.87 -3.37 -12.46
CA ILE A 161 9.72 -3.90 -11.37
C ILE A 161 10.88 -4.75 -11.93
N GLU A 162 10.62 -5.63 -12.91
CA GLU A 162 11.63 -6.47 -13.54
C GLU A 162 12.77 -5.66 -14.21
N LYS A 163 12.48 -4.42 -14.60
CA LYS A 163 13.44 -3.51 -15.25
C LYS A 163 14.07 -2.51 -14.28
N THR A 164 13.56 -2.44 -13.05
CA THR A 164 14.03 -1.47 -12.05
C THR A 164 15.40 -1.87 -11.53
N PRO A 165 16.41 -1.00 -11.61
CA PRO A 165 17.71 -1.29 -11.02
C PRO A 165 17.62 -1.29 -9.49
N VAL A 166 18.59 -1.93 -8.86
CA VAL A 166 18.75 -1.86 -7.39
C VAL A 166 19.00 -0.42 -6.98
N GLY A 167 18.18 0.10 -6.09
CA GLY A 167 18.27 1.46 -5.59
C GLY A 167 19.28 1.63 -4.45
N LYS A 168 19.23 2.81 -3.84
CA LYS A 168 20.07 3.16 -2.69
C LYS A 168 19.80 2.19 -1.53
N GLY A 169 20.86 1.65 -0.94
CA GLY A 169 20.76 0.68 0.15
C GLY A 169 20.59 -0.78 -0.28
N GLY A 170 20.64 -1.08 -1.59
CA GLY A 170 20.51 -2.46 -2.08
C GLY A 170 19.05 -2.93 -2.20
N GLU A 171 18.08 -2.01 -2.15
CA GLU A 171 16.66 -2.31 -2.18
C GLU A 171 16.01 -1.91 -3.53
N TYR A 172 14.99 -2.66 -3.92
CA TYR A 172 14.12 -2.33 -5.04
C TYR A 172 12.94 -1.50 -4.51
N GLN A 173 12.95 -0.20 -4.80
CA GLN A 173 11.87 0.71 -4.41
C GLN A 173 10.77 0.73 -5.47
N LEU A 174 9.52 0.87 -5.04
CA LEU A 174 8.35 0.97 -5.93
C LEU A 174 8.20 2.40 -6.50
N THR A 175 8.80 3.38 -5.82
CA THR A 175 8.78 4.82 -6.15
C THR A 175 10.09 5.27 -6.78
#